data_40bdd2716b795e23d5c9c82915c4811f
#
_entry.id   40bdd2716b795e23d5c9c82915c4811f
#
_cell.length_a   1.000
_cell.length_b   1.000
_cell.length_c   1.000
_cell.angle_alpha   90.00
_cell.angle_beta   90.00
_cell.angle_gamma   90.00
#
_symmetry.space_group_name_H-M   'P 1'
#
loop_
_entity.id
_entity.type
_entity.pdbx_description
1 polymer ?
#
loop_
_entity_poly.entity_id
_entity_poly.type
_entity_poly.pdbx_seq_one_letter_code
_entity_poly.pdbx_strand_id
1 'polypeptide(L)'
;MNDTATVGGKGASLGEMFQKLSGIGVKVPNGFTLTTAAFKQFVEAEIPETTWNNIGAPEDIEELRNAAINCSTLASALEVCLRDADPKDHLNLNSRASLARSLVRETPVPDEIKLVIAQEYSKLCELYHPGVDVAVRSSATTEDSADASFAGQYESYLNVSGEQDIIEKWRRCVASMFTCLLYTSPSPRDGRISRMPSSA
;
A
#
# COMPACT_ATOMS: atom_id res chain seq x y z
N MET A 1 -16.10 -13.29 -8.22
CA MET A 1 -15.58 -12.06 -8.85
C MET A 1 -14.09 -12.23 -9.06
N ASN A 2 -13.66 -12.56 -10.28
CA ASN A 2 -12.24 -12.60 -10.63
C ASN A 2 -11.80 -11.21 -11.07
N ASP A 3 -11.88 -10.24 -10.16
CA ASP A 3 -11.47 -8.87 -10.46
C ASP A 3 -10.13 -8.57 -9.79
N THR A 4 -9.09 -9.23 -10.32
CA THR A 4 -7.70 -9.01 -9.86
C THR A 4 -7.25 -7.56 -10.06
N ALA A 5 -7.83 -6.85 -11.02
CA ALA A 5 -7.52 -5.43 -11.26
C ALA A 5 -8.02 -4.53 -10.13
N THR A 6 -9.08 -4.92 -9.43
CA THR A 6 -9.67 -4.14 -8.33
C THR A 6 -9.15 -4.54 -6.95
N VAL A 7 -8.93 -5.85 -6.71
CA VAL A 7 -8.61 -6.38 -5.37
C VAL A 7 -7.24 -7.04 -5.28
N GLY A 8 -6.49 -7.10 -6.37
CA GLY A 8 -5.21 -7.78 -6.45
C GLY A 8 -5.32 -9.31 -6.45
N GLY A 9 -4.20 -10.01 -6.72
CA GLY A 9 -4.18 -11.47 -6.85
C GLY A 9 -4.57 -12.19 -5.57
N LYS A 10 -4.02 -11.79 -4.43
CA LYS A 10 -4.33 -12.42 -3.12
C LYS A 10 -5.78 -12.20 -2.71
N GLY A 11 -6.34 -10.98 -2.93
CA GLY A 11 -7.73 -10.67 -2.63
C GLY A 11 -8.69 -11.50 -3.48
N ALA A 12 -8.43 -11.61 -4.79
CA ALA A 12 -9.23 -12.41 -5.70
C ALA A 12 -9.19 -13.91 -5.34
N SER A 13 -8.01 -14.46 -5.06
CA SER A 13 -7.83 -15.87 -4.68
C SER A 13 -8.52 -16.20 -3.36
N LEU A 14 -8.41 -15.35 -2.34
CA LEU A 14 -9.11 -15.54 -1.06
C LEU A 14 -10.63 -15.47 -1.25
N GLY A 15 -11.14 -14.51 -2.03
CA GLY A 15 -12.57 -14.41 -2.34
C GLY A 15 -13.11 -15.64 -3.07
N GLU A 16 -12.34 -16.18 -4.02
CA GLU A 16 -12.70 -17.42 -4.73
C GLU A 16 -12.71 -18.63 -3.79
N MET A 17 -11.68 -18.78 -2.94
CA MET A 17 -11.64 -19.84 -1.94
C MET A 17 -12.83 -19.76 -0.98
N PHE A 18 -13.15 -18.56 -0.50
CA PHE A 18 -14.29 -18.35 0.39
C PHE A 18 -15.60 -18.79 -0.28
N GLN A 19 -15.83 -18.38 -1.53
CA GLN A 19 -17.06 -18.73 -2.26
C GLN A 19 -17.17 -20.24 -2.56
N LYS A 20 -16.07 -20.87 -2.98
CA LYS A 20 -16.11 -22.27 -3.44
C LYS A 20 -15.98 -23.30 -2.31
N LEU A 21 -15.21 -22.99 -1.27
CA LEU A 21 -14.83 -23.96 -0.25
C LEU A 21 -15.68 -23.87 1.01
N SER A 22 -16.23 -22.69 1.36
CA SER A 22 -17.07 -22.56 2.57
C SER A 22 -18.34 -23.42 2.49
N GLY A 23 -18.93 -23.55 1.29
CA GLY A 23 -20.12 -24.37 1.05
C GLY A 23 -19.91 -25.90 1.21
N ILE A 24 -18.68 -26.38 1.16
CA ILE A 24 -18.30 -27.79 1.32
C ILE A 24 -17.64 -28.08 2.67
N GLY A 25 -17.76 -27.16 3.64
CA GLY A 25 -17.32 -27.34 5.02
C GLY A 25 -15.87 -26.99 5.31
N VAL A 26 -15.13 -26.44 4.35
CA VAL A 26 -13.77 -25.93 4.58
C VAL A 26 -13.86 -24.55 5.25
N LYS A 27 -13.19 -24.42 6.39
CA LYS A 27 -13.13 -23.13 7.12
C LYS A 27 -12.13 -22.20 6.42
N VAL A 28 -12.64 -21.29 5.60
CA VAL A 28 -11.85 -20.19 5.04
C VAL A 28 -12.07 -18.95 5.91
N PRO A 29 -11.02 -18.28 6.40
CA PRO A 29 -11.15 -17.05 7.18
C PRO A 29 -11.90 -16.00 6.36
N ASN A 30 -12.86 -15.32 6.97
CA ASN A 30 -13.53 -14.18 6.37
C ASN A 30 -12.68 -12.91 6.51
N GLY A 31 -12.97 -11.91 5.70
CA GLY A 31 -12.26 -10.64 5.71
C GLY A 31 -12.83 -9.68 4.68
N PHE A 32 -12.19 -8.54 4.54
CA PHE A 32 -12.51 -7.55 3.52
C PHE A 32 -11.24 -7.05 2.81
N THR A 33 -11.40 -6.49 1.65
CA THR A 33 -10.30 -5.93 0.85
C THR A 33 -10.57 -4.47 0.54
N LEU A 34 -9.64 -3.59 0.90
CA LEU A 34 -9.61 -2.23 0.40
C LEU A 34 -9.14 -2.27 -1.06
N THR A 35 -9.98 -1.76 -1.95
CA THR A 35 -9.76 -1.83 -3.39
C THR A 35 -8.76 -0.78 -3.88
N THR A 36 -8.37 -0.86 -5.15
CA THR A 36 -7.55 0.16 -5.81
C THR A 36 -8.18 1.55 -5.75
N ALA A 37 -9.52 1.66 -5.65
CA ALA A 37 -10.20 2.94 -5.46
C ALA A 37 -9.85 3.60 -4.12
N ALA A 38 -9.77 2.83 -3.02
CA ALA A 38 -9.35 3.36 -1.72
C ALA A 38 -7.88 3.82 -1.76
N PHE A 39 -7.00 3.06 -2.42
CA PHE A 39 -5.61 3.49 -2.65
C PHE A 39 -5.56 4.81 -3.43
N LYS A 40 -6.30 4.92 -4.52
CA LYS A 40 -6.36 6.14 -5.34
C LYS A 40 -6.84 7.33 -4.51
N GLN A 41 -7.93 7.17 -3.76
CA GLN A 41 -8.44 8.22 -2.88
C GLN A 41 -7.39 8.66 -1.83
N PHE A 42 -6.61 7.72 -1.28
CA PHE A 42 -5.56 8.05 -0.32
C PHE A 42 -4.41 8.82 -0.95
N VAL A 43 -3.93 8.43 -2.12
CA VAL A 43 -2.82 9.16 -2.77
C VAL A 43 -3.26 10.51 -3.37
N GLU A 44 -4.54 10.69 -3.66
CA GLU A 44 -5.11 11.97 -4.07
C GLU A 44 -5.41 12.90 -2.88
N ALA A 45 -5.26 12.42 -1.63
CA ALA A 45 -5.45 13.25 -0.44
C ALA A 45 -4.44 14.40 -0.37
N GLU A 46 -4.89 15.53 0.15
CA GLU A 46 -4.02 16.67 0.45
C GLU A 46 -3.03 16.33 1.57
N ILE A 47 -1.82 16.84 1.48
CA ILE A 47 -0.80 16.69 2.51
C ILE A 47 -0.90 17.90 3.45
N PRO A 48 -1.30 17.71 4.72
CA PRO A 48 -1.27 18.79 5.70
C PRO A 48 0.16 19.29 5.93
N GLU A 49 0.33 20.58 6.18
CA GLU A 49 1.65 21.16 6.51
C GLU A 49 2.32 20.44 7.70
N THR A 50 1.52 19.99 8.67
CA THR A 50 2.00 19.26 9.84
C THR A 50 2.68 17.94 9.50
N THR A 51 2.35 17.32 8.37
CA THR A 51 2.99 16.11 7.90
C THR A 51 4.49 16.31 7.70
N TRP A 52 4.88 17.47 7.17
CA TRP A 52 6.27 17.79 6.87
C TRP A 52 7.15 18.01 8.09
N ASN A 53 6.55 18.32 9.24
CA ASN A 53 7.29 18.52 10.49
C ASN A 53 7.93 17.21 11.00
N ASN A 54 7.38 16.07 10.62
CA ASN A 54 7.83 14.74 11.04
C ASN A 54 8.72 14.06 9.98
N ILE A 55 8.89 14.69 8.81
CA ILE A 55 9.64 14.10 7.70
C ILE A 55 10.99 14.78 7.58
N GLY A 56 12.02 14.07 8.04
CA GLY A 56 13.42 14.41 7.73
C GLY A 56 13.81 13.94 6.34
N ALA A 57 14.81 14.58 5.75
CA ALA A 57 15.45 14.08 4.53
C ALA A 57 16.96 14.02 4.74
N PRO A 58 17.64 12.99 4.21
CA PRO A 58 19.08 13.00 4.06
C PRO A 58 19.53 14.19 3.20
N GLU A 59 20.77 14.67 3.42
CA GLU A 59 21.32 15.83 2.72
C GLU A 59 21.33 15.67 1.18
N ASP A 60 21.52 14.43 0.70
CA ASP A 60 21.57 14.08 -0.73
C ASP A 60 20.23 14.26 -1.47
N ILE A 61 19.13 14.43 -0.73
CA ILE A 61 17.77 14.61 -1.30
C ILE A 61 17.01 15.81 -0.70
N GLU A 62 17.70 16.73 -0.04
CA GLU A 62 17.04 17.90 0.57
C GLU A 62 16.32 18.78 -0.48
N GLU A 63 16.92 18.98 -1.63
CA GLU A 63 16.27 19.71 -2.74
C GLU A 63 15.00 19.00 -3.22
N LEU A 64 15.04 17.67 -3.27
CA LEU A 64 13.88 16.85 -3.65
C LEU A 64 12.76 16.97 -2.62
N ARG A 65 13.09 16.93 -1.33
CA ARG A 65 12.14 17.17 -0.23
C ARG A 65 11.51 18.56 -0.35
N ASN A 66 12.31 19.58 -0.60
CA ASN A 66 11.83 20.95 -0.77
C ASN A 66 10.93 21.09 -2.01
N ALA A 67 11.18 20.36 -3.07
CA ALA A 67 10.29 20.30 -4.22
C ALA A 67 8.97 19.59 -3.88
N ALA A 68 9.03 18.50 -3.11
CA ALA A 68 7.85 17.74 -2.70
C ALA A 68 6.94 18.53 -1.73
N ILE A 69 7.48 19.39 -0.88
CA ILE A 69 6.71 20.27 0.03
C ILE A 69 5.74 21.18 -0.75
N ASN A 70 6.08 21.58 -1.96
CA ASN A 70 5.22 22.44 -2.79
C ASN A 70 4.09 21.65 -3.49
N CYS A 71 4.01 20.34 -3.30
CA CYS A 71 2.95 19.51 -3.86
C CYS A 71 1.71 19.55 -2.95
N SER A 72 0.54 19.63 -3.56
CA SER A 72 -0.74 19.66 -2.83
C SER A 72 -1.22 18.27 -2.42
N THR A 73 -0.90 17.24 -3.19
CA THR A 73 -1.39 15.86 -2.96
C THR A 73 -0.24 14.89 -2.73
N LEU A 74 -0.56 13.79 -2.02
CA LEU A 74 0.40 12.71 -1.81
C LEU A 74 0.90 12.13 -3.15
N ALA A 75 0.02 11.97 -4.15
CA ALA A 75 0.41 11.48 -5.47
C ALA A 75 1.47 12.35 -6.12
N SER A 76 1.28 13.68 -6.14
CA SER A 76 2.24 14.60 -6.74
C SER A 76 3.57 14.65 -5.99
N ALA A 77 3.55 14.56 -4.67
CA ALA A 77 4.78 14.47 -3.87
C ALA A 77 5.54 13.16 -4.09
N LEU A 78 4.83 12.03 -4.19
CA LEU A 78 5.43 10.74 -4.52
C LEU A 78 6.02 10.74 -5.93
N GLU A 79 5.35 11.35 -6.90
CA GLU A 79 5.89 11.51 -8.26
C GLU A 79 7.21 12.29 -8.26
N VAL A 80 7.28 13.38 -7.50
CA VAL A 80 8.54 14.15 -7.32
C VAL A 80 9.63 13.27 -6.73
N CYS A 81 9.32 12.47 -5.69
CA CYS A 81 10.30 11.57 -5.07
C CYS A 81 10.87 10.53 -6.06
N LEU A 82 10.08 10.07 -7.01
CA LEU A 82 10.43 8.96 -7.90
C LEU A 82 10.87 9.41 -9.29
N ARG A 83 10.59 10.64 -9.67
CA ARG A 83 10.98 11.19 -10.99
C ARG A 83 12.50 11.13 -11.13
N ASP A 84 12.95 10.68 -12.30
CA ASP A 84 14.38 10.61 -12.69
C ASP A 84 15.26 9.79 -11.71
N ALA A 85 14.67 8.87 -10.96
CA ALA A 85 15.42 7.96 -10.10
C ALA A 85 16.24 6.98 -10.95
N ASP A 86 17.57 6.96 -10.76
CA ASP A 86 18.45 6.01 -11.44
C ASP A 86 18.51 4.69 -10.65
N PRO A 87 18.07 3.56 -11.24
CA PRO A 87 18.13 2.25 -10.59
C PRO A 87 19.54 1.79 -10.23
N LYS A 88 20.56 2.37 -10.85
CA LYS A 88 21.96 2.03 -10.59
C LYS A 88 22.57 2.81 -9.43
N ASP A 89 22.00 3.95 -9.10
CA ASP A 89 22.38 4.72 -7.91
C ASP A 89 21.58 4.24 -6.68
N HIS A 90 22.03 3.15 -6.09
CA HIS A 90 21.34 2.51 -4.96
C HIS A 90 21.23 3.40 -3.72
N LEU A 91 22.19 4.30 -3.49
CA LEU A 91 22.16 5.21 -2.33
C LEU A 91 21.06 6.26 -2.52
N ASN A 92 21.07 6.98 -3.62
CA ASN A 92 20.05 7.96 -3.95
C ASN A 92 18.66 7.33 -4.03
N LEU A 93 18.56 6.15 -4.67
CA LEU A 93 17.31 5.41 -4.76
C LEU A 93 16.76 5.04 -3.37
N ASN A 94 17.62 4.61 -2.45
CA ASN A 94 17.21 4.28 -1.09
C ASN A 94 16.73 5.52 -0.31
N SER A 95 17.42 6.65 -0.46
CA SER A 95 17.03 7.93 0.16
C SER A 95 15.67 8.40 -0.36
N ARG A 96 15.45 8.35 -1.67
CA ARG A 96 14.18 8.68 -2.34
C ARG A 96 13.04 7.78 -1.89
N ALA A 97 13.26 6.48 -1.86
CA ALA A 97 12.31 5.49 -1.38
C ALA A 97 11.99 5.67 0.12
N SER A 98 12.98 6.08 0.92
CA SER A 98 12.78 6.41 2.33
C SER A 98 11.88 7.63 2.50
N LEU A 99 12.11 8.69 1.72
CA LEU A 99 11.25 9.88 1.72
C LEU A 99 9.81 9.53 1.31
N ALA A 100 9.64 8.77 0.23
CA ALA A 100 8.33 8.32 -0.23
C ALA A 100 7.59 7.51 0.85
N ARG A 101 8.27 6.57 1.52
CA ARG A 101 7.68 5.81 2.64
C ARG A 101 7.28 6.70 3.81
N SER A 102 8.12 7.68 4.15
CA SER A 102 7.81 8.63 5.23
C SER A 102 6.59 9.48 4.88
N LEU A 103 6.49 9.96 3.65
CA LEU A 103 5.30 10.68 3.16
C LEU A 103 4.02 9.87 3.32
N VAL A 104 4.03 8.61 2.87
CA VAL A 104 2.87 7.72 3.01
C VAL A 104 2.54 7.46 4.49
N ARG A 105 3.54 7.29 5.35
CA ARG A 105 3.33 7.01 6.79
C ARG A 105 2.83 8.20 7.57
N GLU A 106 3.23 9.41 7.20
CA GLU A 106 2.87 10.62 7.94
C GLU A 106 1.61 11.29 7.38
N THR A 107 1.24 11.03 6.13
CA THR A 107 -0.01 11.57 5.55
C THR A 107 -1.22 10.92 6.22
N PRO A 108 -2.17 11.69 6.75
CA PRO A 108 -3.39 11.16 7.34
C PRO A 108 -4.23 10.37 6.34
N VAL A 109 -4.76 9.24 6.78
CA VAL A 109 -5.74 8.48 5.97
C VAL A 109 -7.05 9.26 5.94
N PRO A 110 -7.70 9.44 4.78
CA PRO A 110 -9.01 10.07 4.68
C PRO A 110 -10.07 9.44 5.59
N ASP A 111 -10.94 10.26 6.15
CA ASP A 111 -11.94 9.80 7.13
C ASP A 111 -12.95 8.81 6.53
N GLU A 112 -13.25 8.94 5.24
CA GLU A 112 -14.10 7.99 4.51
C GLU A 112 -13.49 6.57 4.50
N ILE A 113 -12.18 6.47 4.30
CA ILE A 113 -11.48 5.18 4.32
C ILE A 113 -11.47 4.62 5.75
N LYS A 114 -11.20 5.47 6.75
CA LYS A 114 -11.25 5.05 8.16
C LYS A 114 -12.62 4.52 8.53
N LEU A 115 -13.69 5.22 8.11
CA LEU A 115 -15.06 4.81 8.38
C LEU A 115 -15.37 3.44 7.76
N VAL A 116 -14.97 3.22 6.52
CA VAL A 116 -15.18 1.91 5.86
C VAL A 116 -14.42 0.80 6.59
N ILE A 117 -13.17 1.03 6.99
CA ILE A 117 -12.40 0.06 7.77
C ILE A 117 -13.10 -0.26 9.08
N ALA A 118 -13.57 0.75 9.82
CA ALA A 118 -14.27 0.59 11.08
C ALA A 118 -15.54 -0.24 10.91
N GLN A 119 -16.35 0.06 9.90
CA GLN A 119 -17.59 -0.66 9.61
C GLN A 119 -17.34 -2.13 9.25
N GLU A 120 -16.37 -2.41 8.38
CA GLU A 120 -16.08 -3.78 7.97
C GLU A 120 -15.42 -4.58 9.08
N TYR A 121 -14.58 -3.96 9.91
CA TYR A 121 -14.02 -4.62 11.09
C TYR A 121 -15.07 -4.91 12.15
N SER A 122 -16.03 -4.00 12.35
CA SER A 122 -17.19 -4.25 13.26
C SER A 122 -17.97 -5.48 12.84
N LYS A 123 -18.23 -5.68 11.54
CA LYS A 123 -18.89 -6.89 11.02
C LYS A 123 -18.09 -8.17 11.31
N LEU A 124 -16.75 -8.11 11.24
CA LEU A 124 -15.92 -9.25 11.63
C LEU A 124 -15.98 -9.53 13.12
N CYS A 125 -16.01 -8.48 13.96
CA CYS A 125 -16.19 -8.63 15.40
C CYS A 125 -17.57 -9.25 15.77
N GLU A 126 -18.62 -8.88 15.05
CA GLU A 126 -19.95 -9.48 15.22
C GLU A 126 -19.96 -10.95 14.79
N LEU A 127 -19.24 -11.29 13.71
CA LEU A 127 -19.19 -12.66 13.18
C LEU A 127 -18.38 -13.61 14.06
N TYR A 128 -17.32 -13.15 14.68
CA TYR A 128 -16.38 -13.98 15.44
C TYR A 128 -16.45 -13.68 16.94
N HIS A 129 -15.85 -12.59 17.37
CA HIS A 129 -15.85 -12.09 18.74
C HIS A 129 -15.33 -10.64 18.79
N PRO A 130 -15.68 -9.86 19.83
CA PRO A 130 -15.14 -8.53 20.02
C PRO A 130 -13.62 -8.51 20.03
N GLY A 131 -13.01 -7.60 19.26
CA GLY A 131 -11.55 -7.45 19.18
C GLY A 131 -10.85 -8.60 18.45
N VAL A 132 -11.52 -9.24 17.48
CA VAL A 132 -10.93 -10.33 16.68
C VAL A 132 -9.61 -9.90 16.04
N ASP A 133 -8.60 -10.76 16.16
CA ASP A 133 -7.30 -10.57 15.50
C ASP A 133 -7.41 -10.85 14.00
N VAL A 134 -6.82 -9.97 13.21
CA VAL A 134 -6.78 -10.09 11.75
C VAL A 134 -5.34 -10.06 11.22
N ALA A 135 -5.15 -10.59 10.03
CA ALA A 135 -3.93 -10.38 9.26
C ALA A 135 -4.15 -9.27 8.23
N VAL A 136 -3.40 -8.17 8.36
CA VAL A 136 -3.40 -7.07 7.38
C VAL A 136 -2.28 -7.35 6.36
N ARG A 137 -2.64 -7.50 5.10
CA ARG A 137 -1.72 -7.91 4.02
C ARG A 137 -1.93 -7.07 2.77
N SER A 138 -0.85 -6.80 2.06
CA SER A 138 -0.93 -6.25 0.71
C SER A 138 -1.58 -7.25 -0.26
N SER A 139 -2.26 -6.73 -1.26
CA SER A 139 -2.80 -7.48 -2.38
C SER A 139 -2.63 -6.61 -3.64
N ALA A 140 -1.37 -6.45 -4.07
CA ALA A 140 -1.07 -5.65 -5.24
C ALA A 140 -1.54 -6.34 -6.53
N THR A 141 -1.99 -5.54 -7.49
CA THR A 141 -2.47 -6.04 -8.80
C THR A 141 -1.34 -6.64 -9.64
N THR A 142 -0.09 -6.27 -9.34
CA THR A 142 1.12 -6.71 -10.04
C THR A 142 1.92 -7.77 -9.29
N GLU A 143 1.53 -8.14 -8.06
CA GLU A 143 2.33 -9.01 -7.18
C GLU A 143 2.48 -10.43 -7.72
N ASP A 144 1.45 -10.95 -8.40
CA ASP A 144 1.38 -12.30 -8.97
C ASP A 144 1.39 -12.29 -10.51
N SER A 145 1.92 -11.22 -11.14
CA SER A 145 2.01 -11.19 -12.59
C SER A 145 3.07 -12.19 -13.08
N ALA A 146 2.77 -12.87 -14.19
CA ALA A 146 3.68 -13.85 -14.80
C ALA A 146 5.03 -13.24 -15.22
N ASP A 147 5.12 -11.94 -15.37
CA ASP A 147 6.29 -11.22 -15.86
C ASP A 147 7.18 -10.66 -14.73
N ALA A 148 6.67 -10.54 -13.50
CA ALA A 148 7.45 -10.07 -12.35
C ALA A 148 6.85 -10.63 -11.05
N SER A 149 7.59 -11.49 -10.35
CA SER A 149 7.19 -11.98 -9.04
C SER A 149 7.78 -11.08 -7.95
N PHE A 150 6.92 -10.27 -7.34
CA PHE A 150 7.25 -9.48 -6.14
C PHE A 150 6.87 -10.21 -4.85
N ALA A 151 6.81 -11.54 -4.91
CA ALA A 151 6.43 -12.37 -3.77
C ALA A 151 7.37 -12.11 -2.57
N GLY A 152 6.78 -11.86 -1.40
CA GLY A 152 7.52 -11.63 -0.15
C GLY A 152 8.15 -10.24 -0.01
N GLN A 153 8.00 -9.34 -0.97
CA GLN A 153 8.56 -7.97 -0.89
C GLN A 153 7.63 -6.99 -0.18
N TYR A 154 6.35 -7.32 -0.07
CA TYR A 154 5.35 -6.51 0.62
C TYR A 154 5.16 -6.97 2.06
N GLU A 155 4.94 -6.02 2.95
CA GLU A 155 4.74 -6.31 4.37
C GLU A 155 3.39 -6.98 4.64
N SER A 156 3.39 -7.85 5.65
CA SER A 156 2.21 -8.48 6.21
C SER A 156 2.26 -8.38 7.72
N TYR A 157 1.18 -7.99 8.34
CA TYR A 157 1.06 -7.82 9.79
C TYR A 157 0.05 -8.82 10.33
N LEU A 158 0.47 -9.62 11.31
CA LEU A 158 -0.36 -10.62 11.98
C LEU A 158 -0.79 -10.11 13.35
N ASN A 159 -1.85 -10.70 13.89
CA ASN A 159 -2.38 -10.40 15.22
C ASN A 159 -2.68 -8.91 15.42
N VAL A 160 -3.30 -8.30 14.41
CA VAL A 160 -3.72 -6.90 14.44
C VAL A 160 -5.16 -6.85 14.94
N SER A 161 -5.44 -6.05 15.97
CA SER A 161 -6.80 -5.87 16.46
C SER A 161 -7.08 -4.40 16.77
N GLY A 162 -8.34 -4.01 16.58
CA GLY A 162 -8.77 -2.62 16.73
C GLY A 162 -8.61 -1.79 15.45
N GLU A 163 -9.54 -0.88 15.26
CA GLU A 163 -9.67 -0.06 14.05
C GLU A 163 -8.42 0.76 13.76
N GLN A 164 -7.86 1.40 14.81
CA GLN A 164 -6.70 2.27 14.66
C GLN A 164 -5.46 1.48 14.21
N ASP A 165 -5.25 0.30 14.78
CA ASP A 165 -4.14 -0.57 14.41
C ASP A 165 -4.30 -1.07 12.97
N ILE A 166 -5.51 -1.44 12.54
CA ILE A 166 -5.78 -1.88 11.17
C ILE A 166 -5.49 -0.75 10.18
N ILE A 167 -5.93 0.48 10.48
CA ILE A 167 -5.65 1.66 9.65
C ILE A 167 -4.15 1.90 9.54
N GLU A 168 -3.44 1.84 10.66
CA GLU A 168 -1.99 2.05 10.70
C GLU A 168 -1.25 0.95 9.90
N LYS A 169 -1.63 -0.32 10.06
CA LYS A 169 -1.00 -1.43 9.32
C LYS A 169 -1.34 -1.38 7.83
N TRP A 170 -2.56 -0.99 7.46
CA TRP A 170 -2.90 -0.75 6.06
C TRP A 170 -2.01 0.34 5.45
N ARG A 171 -1.85 1.48 6.12
CA ARG A 171 -0.97 2.56 5.68
C ARG A 171 0.49 2.10 5.51
N ARG A 172 0.99 1.26 6.43
CA ARG A 172 2.31 0.65 6.31
C ARG A 172 2.41 -0.33 5.14
N CYS A 173 1.37 -1.11 4.87
CA CYS A 173 1.33 -1.94 3.67
C CYS A 173 1.43 -1.09 2.40
N VAL A 174 0.73 0.05 2.34
CA VAL A 174 0.87 1.01 1.23
C VAL A 174 2.31 1.55 1.16
N ALA A 175 2.90 1.95 2.29
CA ALA A 175 4.28 2.45 2.31
C ALA A 175 5.30 1.41 1.84
N SER A 176 5.05 0.11 2.07
CA SER A 176 5.96 -0.97 1.64
C SER A 176 6.09 -1.08 0.12
N MET A 177 5.16 -0.52 -0.65
CA MET A 177 5.28 -0.43 -2.12
C MET A 177 6.49 0.43 -2.55
N PHE A 178 6.96 1.31 -1.68
CA PHE A 178 8.10 2.20 -1.93
C PHE A 178 9.38 1.68 -1.27
N THR A 179 9.61 0.37 -1.27
CA THR A 179 10.88 -0.21 -0.83
C THR A 179 11.87 -0.25 -1.99
N CYS A 180 13.16 -0.05 -1.71
CA CYS A 180 14.19 -0.09 -2.77
C CYS A 180 14.24 -1.43 -3.50
N LEU A 181 13.83 -2.52 -2.85
CA LEU A 181 13.77 -3.85 -3.46
C LEU A 181 12.79 -3.93 -4.64
N LEU A 182 11.70 -3.16 -4.60
CA LEU A 182 10.74 -3.11 -5.71
C LEU A 182 11.30 -2.41 -6.95
N TYR A 183 12.25 -1.51 -6.77
CA TYR A 183 12.89 -0.78 -7.88
C TYR A 183 14.13 -1.49 -8.41
N THR A 184 14.79 -2.32 -7.59
CA THR A 184 16.05 -3.00 -7.94
C THR A 184 15.85 -4.46 -8.35
N SER A 185 14.65 -5.04 -8.15
CA SER A 185 14.36 -6.40 -8.61
C SER A 185 14.42 -6.45 -10.13
N PRO A 186 15.28 -7.30 -10.71
CA PRO A 186 15.37 -7.42 -12.16
C PRO A 186 14.05 -7.99 -12.69
N SER A 187 13.25 -7.13 -13.33
CA SER A 187 12.23 -7.62 -14.24
C SER A 187 12.93 -8.14 -15.50
N PRO A 188 12.68 -9.36 -15.97
CA PRO A 188 13.29 -9.87 -17.18
C PRO A 188 12.97 -9.05 -18.44
N ARG A 189 12.09 -8.04 -18.35
CA ARG A 189 11.57 -7.31 -19.51
C ARG A 189 11.53 -5.78 -19.41
N ASP A 190 11.85 -5.16 -18.27
CA ASP A 190 11.70 -3.72 -18.16
C ASP A 190 12.99 -2.96 -17.83
N GLY A 191 13.56 -2.38 -18.88
CA GLY A 191 14.39 -1.19 -18.79
C GLY A 191 13.57 0.10 -18.63
N ARG A 192 12.38 0.05 -18.01
CA ARG A 192 11.51 1.22 -17.81
C ARG A 192 10.99 1.30 -16.39
N ILE A 193 11.64 2.15 -15.62
CA ILE A 193 11.11 2.66 -14.37
C ILE A 193 10.05 3.73 -14.68
N SER A 194 9.02 3.40 -15.32
CA SER A 194 7.91 4.30 -15.51
C SER A 194 6.62 3.52 -15.47
N ARG A 195 6.28 3.05 -14.28
CA ARG A 195 4.88 2.73 -13.99
C ARG A 195 4.72 2.67 -12.49
N MET A 196 4.49 3.82 -11.85
CA MET A 196 3.35 3.87 -10.96
C MET A 196 2.22 3.13 -11.68
N PRO A 197 1.43 2.27 -11.03
CA PRO A 197 0.28 1.71 -11.71
C PRO A 197 -0.50 2.88 -12.28
N SER A 198 -0.28 3.13 -13.58
CA SER A 198 -1.07 4.09 -14.30
C SER A 198 -2.46 3.51 -14.23
N SER A 199 -3.32 4.26 -13.59
CA SER A 199 -4.76 4.17 -13.65
C SER A 199 -5.23 3.31 -14.83
N ALA A 200 -5.78 2.18 -14.54
CA ALA A 200 -6.87 1.60 -15.29
C ALA A 200 -8.06 1.52 -14.36
#